data_7d27937ca08dd5ffe4fe069a4266897c
#
_entry.id   7d27937ca08dd5ffe4fe069a4266897c
#
_cell.length_a   1.000
_cell.length_b   1.000
_cell.length_c   1.000
_cell.angle_alpha   90.00
_cell.angle_beta   90.00
_cell.angle_gamma   90.00
#
_symmetry.space_group_name_H-M   'P 1'
#
loop_
_entity.id
_entity.type
_entity.pdbx_description
1 polymer ?
#
loop_
_entity_poly.entity_id
_entity_poly.type
_entity_poly.pdbx_seq_one_letter_code
_entity_poly.pdbx_strand_id
1 'polypeptide(L)'
;MPFQEFSDRFPALCRSLERAKVSGRTGQAYLLVGDDLPTLERFALAWAQTAACLEPDPTGKACGKCRICRAFQHQAYPELLRLAPESKSRIITIEAMREFDQQLNLSAAPDHLKIGIISEAESLGDEAQNAFLKTLEEPPPRTMLLLLTVNPRKLLPTIRSRCQRLLLLQNSQEYPEAEKSGLFEILSTVRSQAGVKAALDASSSLQKILKGLRGEAEAFVADNWDARWETSAEGNRSLTKQLEDMKAVRIEAEYVRLRAQIVTAMQAWFQAVLLQASGASLNYLPAGMNQYLQEMQKYNISVEDADFACRQIEDYASCLKANVDENLALTTCLLLICEKR
;
A
#
# COMPACT_ATOMS: atom_id res chain seq x y z
N MET A 1 -4.44 -13.89 -16.77
CA MET A 1 -5.77 -13.69 -16.13
C MET A 1 -5.55 -12.89 -14.85
N PRO A 2 -6.30 -11.83 -14.59
CA PRO A 2 -5.96 -10.87 -13.51
C PRO A 2 -5.98 -11.46 -12.11
N PHE A 3 -6.79 -12.48 -11.84
CA PHE A 3 -6.87 -13.12 -10.52
C PHE A 3 -5.80 -14.19 -10.29
N GLN A 4 -5.08 -14.61 -11.31
CA GLN A 4 -4.06 -15.67 -11.19
C GLN A 4 -2.84 -15.21 -10.38
N GLU A 5 -2.45 -13.95 -10.53
CA GLU A 5 -1.38 -13.32 -9.74
C GLU A 5 -1.64 -13.40 -8.23
N PHE A 6 -2.92 -13.30 -7.85
CA PHE A 6 -3.32 -13.32 -6.43
C PHE A 6 -3.65 -14.73 -5.92
N SER A 7 -3.91 -15.69 -6.80
CA SER A 7 -4.27 -17.06 -6.41
C SER A 7 -3.15 -17.78 -5.67
N ASP A 8 -1.90 -17.47 -5.98
CA ASP A 8 -0.73 -18.05 -5.31
C ASP A 8 -0.49 -17.39 -3.94
N ARG A 9 -0.72 -16.08 -3.84
CA ARG A 9 -0.52 -15.29 -2.62
C ARG A 9 -1.68 -15.40 -1.63
N PHE A 10 -2.92 -15.42 -2.13
CA PHE A 10 -4.16 -15.42 -1.32
C PHE A 10 -5.14 -16.51 -1.77
N PRO A 11 -4.73 -17.80 -1.77
CA PRO A 11 -5.50 -18.87 -2.41
C PRO A 11 -6.89 -19.09 -1.78
N ALA A 12 -7.01 -18.95 -0.46
CA ALA A 12 -8.29 -19.12 0.23
C ALA A 12 -9.26 -17.99 -0.11
N LEU A 13 -8.77 -16.73 -0.16
CA LEU A 13 -9.56 -15.56 -0.49
C LEU A 13 -10.06 -15.61 -1.94
N CYS A 14 -9.17 -15.89 -2.89
CA CYS A 14 -9.53 -16.00 -4.31
C CYS A 14 -10.58 -17.09 -4.53
N ARG A 15 -10.40 -18.30 -3.97
CA ARG A 15 -11.40 -19.38 -4.06
C ARG A 15 -12.74 -19.02 -3.45
N SER A 16 -12.76 -18.26 -2.33
CA SER A 16 -14.00 -17.81 -1.70
C SER A 16 -14.78 -16.87 -2.61
N LEU A 17 -14.08 -15.90 -3.24
CA LEU A 17 -14.68 -14.92 -4.14
C LEU A 17 -15.15 -15.56 -5.46
N GLU A 18 -14.38 -16.48 -6.02
CA GLU A 18 -14.76 -17.27 -7.20
C GLU A 18 -16.04 -18.08 -6.93
N ARG A 19 -16.13 -18.76 -5.78
CA ARG A 19 -17.35 -19.48 -5.37
C ARG A 19 -18.54 -18.54 -5.17
N ALA A 20 -18.33 -17.35 -4.58
CA ALA A 20 -19.36 -16.34 -4.44
C ALA A 20 -19.92 -15.90 -5.80
N LYS A 21 -19.03 -15.74 -6.82
CA LYS A 21 -19.42 -15.43 -8.20
C LYS A 21 -20.27 -16.54 -8.82
N VAL A 22 -19.83 -17.80 -8.72
CA VAL A 22 -20.56 -18.96 -9.25
C VAL A 22 -21.94 -19.12 -8.60
N SER A 23 -22.03 -18.90 -7.28
CA SER A 23 -23.29 -19.04 -6.53
C SER A 23 -24.22 -17.82 -6.65
N GLY A 24 -23.81 -16.75 -7.35
CA GLY A 24 -24.57 -15.50 -7.43
C GLY A 24 -24.67 -14.73 -6.10
N ARG A 25 -23.82 -15.06 -5.12
CA ARG A 25 -23.83 -14.47 -3.77
C ARG A 25 -22.67 -13.50 -3.55
N THR A 26 -22.38 -12.67 -4.56
CA THR A 26 -21.39 -11.61 -4.42
C THR A 26 -21.90 -10.53 -3.47
N GLY A 27 -21.07 -10.08 -2.55
CA GLY A 27 -21.39 -8.97 -1.66
C GLY A 27 -21.53 -7.65 -2.42
N GLN A 28 -22.24 -6.70 -1.84
CA GLN A 28 -22.43 -5.39 -2.42
C GLN A 28 -21.35 -4.39 -1.95
N ALA A 29 -20.77 -4.57 -0.75
CA ALA A 29 -19.73 -3.72 -0.22
C ALA A 29 -18.61 -4.56 0.41
N TYR A 30 -17.38 -4.28 0.00
CA TYR A 30 -16.17 -4.93 0.48
C TYR A 30 -15.20 -3.90 1.05
N LEU A 31 -14.56 -4.25 2.16
CA LEU A 31 -13.44 -3.52 2.74
C LEU A 31 -12.16 -4.34 2.55
N LEU A 32 -11.34 -3.94 1.59
CA LEU A 32 -10.05 -4.53 1.32
C LEU A 32 -9.01 -3.90 2.26
N VAL A 33 -8.44 -4.73 3.11
CA VAL A 33 -7.43 -4.32 4.09
C VAL A 33 -6.12 -5.01 3.74
N GLY A 34 -5.05 -4.27 3.60
CA GLY A 34 -3.73 -4.81 3.25
C GLY A 34 -2.59 -3.90 3.67
N ASP A 35 -1.39 -4.31 3.33
CA ASP A 35 -0.16 -3.65 3.75
C ASP A 35 0.24 -2.50 2.81
N ASP A 36 -0.16 -2.56 1.55
CA ASP A 36 0.15 -1.54 0.54
C ASP A 36 -1.02 -1.26 -0.40
N LEU A 37 -1.21 0.01 -0.74
CA LEU A 37 -2.29 0.47 -1.60
C LEU A 37 -2.20 -0.07 -3.04
N PRO A 38 -1.02 -0.10 -3.70
CA PRO A 38 -0.91 -0.66 -5.05
C PRO A 38 -1.38 -2.12 -5.18
N THR A 39 -1.07 -2.96 -4.20
CA THR A 39 -1.58 -4.35 -4.17
C THR A 39 -3.10 -4.39 -3.99
N LEU A 40 -3.65 -3.55 -3.09
CA LEU A 40 -5.10 -3.44 -2.90
C LEU A 40 -5.81 -2.99 -4.19
N GLU A 41 -5.27 -1.99 -4.90
CA GLU A 41 -5.84 -1.49 -6.16
C GLU A 41 -5.83 -2.54 -7.27
N ARG A 42 -4.71 -3.24 -7.45
CA ARG A 42 -4.62 -4.33 -8.44
C ARG A 42 -5.60 -5.46 -8.11
N PHE A 43 -5.70 -5.84 -6.84
CA PHE A 43 -6.65 -6.85 -6.40
C PHE A 43 -8.10 -6.41 -6.60
N ALA A 44 -8.43 -5.16 -6.25
CA ALA A 44 -9.76 -4.60 -6.43
C ALA A 44 -10.17 -4.61 -7.91
N LEU A 45 -9.27 -4.23 -8.83
CA LEU A 45 -9.52 -4.29 -10.27
C LEU A 45 -9.70 -5.72 -10.78
N ALA A 46 -8.88 -6.66 -10.30
CA ALA A 46 -8.98 -8.08 -10.65
C ALA A 46 -10.31 -8.68 -10.16
N TRP A 47 -10.74 -8.34 -8.94
CA TRP A 47 -12.03 -8.74 -8.41
C TRP A 47 -13.18 -8.08 -9.16
N ALA A 48 -13.12 -6.78 -9.42
CA ALA A 48 -14.10 -6.03 -10.19
C ALA A 48 -14.33 -6.66 -11.59
N GLN A 49 -13.25 -6.96 -12.32
CA GLN A 49 -13.32 -7.64 -13.61
C GLN A 49 -13.97 -9.02 -13.49
N THR A 50 -13.62 -9.78 -12.46
CA THR A 50 -14.18 -11.14 -12.23
C THR A 50 -15.67 -11.06 -11.89
N ALA A 51 -16.06 -10.14 -11.03
CA ALA A 51 -17.45 -9.92 -10.64
C ALA A 51 -18.32 -9.43 -11.81
N ALA A 52 -17.78 -8.54 -12.66
CA ALA A 52 -18.50 -8.01 -13.82
C ALA A 52 -18.47 -8.92 -15.05
N CYS A 53 -17.64 -9.98 -15.07
CA CYS A 53 -17.52 -10.87 -16.24
C CYS A 53 -18.87 -11.51 -16.59
N LEU A 54 -19.25 -11.43 -17.88
CA LEU A 54 -20.51 -11.99 -18.38
C LEU A 54 -20.47 -13.51 -18.60
N GLU A 55 -19.27 -14.03 -18.88
CA GLU A 55 -19.03 -15.42 -19.24
C GLU A 55 -17.91 -15.99 -18.37
N PRO A 56 -18.11 -16.07 -17.02
CA PRO A 56 -17.09 -16.66 -16.16
C PRO A 56 -16.93 -18.15 -16.49
N ASP A 57 -15.76 -18.68 -16.22
CA ASP A 57 -15.54 -20.12 -16.34
C ASP A 57 -16.30 -20.89 -15.22
N PRO A 58 -16.39 -22.21 -15.29
CA PRO A 58 -17.08 -23.01 -14.27
C PRO A 58 -16.53 -22.84 -12.85
N THR A 59 -15.31 -22.34 -12.71
CA THR A 59 -14.67 -22.05 -11.39
C THR A 59 -14.96 -20.65 -10.89
N GLY A 60 -15.61 -19.79 -11.72
CA GLY A 60 -15.93 -18.39 -11.37
C GLY A 60 -14.89 -17.37 -11.78
N LYS A 61 -13.86 -17.77 -12.53
CA LYS A 61 -12.82 -16.85 -13.01
C LYS A 61 -13.29 -16.05 -14.22
N ALA A 62 -12.76 -14.84 -14.38
CA ALA A 62 -13.05 -14.02 -15.54
C ALA A 62 -12.53 -14.67 -16.83
N CYS A 63 -13.36 -14.70 -17.87
CA CYS A 63 -13.02 -15.36 -19.15
C CYS A 63 -11.90 -14.65 -19.94
N GLY A 64 -11.61 -13.38 -19.66
CA GLY A 64 -10.59 -12.58 -20.34
C GLY A 64 -10.93 -12.14 -21.78
N LYS A 65 -12.04 -12.61 -22.36
CA LYS A 65 -12.38 -12.43 -23.79
C LYS A 65 -13.72 -11.74 -24.06
N CYS A 66 -14.66 -11.74 -23.12
CA CYS A 66 -15.94 -11.04 -23.30
C CYS A 66 -15.73 -9.51 -23.37
N ARG A 67 -16.76 -8.78 -23.82
CA ARG A 67 -16.70 -7.31 -23.97
C ARG A 67 -16.30 -6.60 -22.67
N ILE A 68 -16.78 -7.06 -21.53
CA ILE A 68 -16.47 -6.50 -20.20
C ILE A 68 -14.98 -6.73 -19.87
N CYS A 69 -14.48 -7.96 -20.01
CA CYS A 69 -13.08 -8.27 -19.74
C CYS A 69 -12.12 -7.46 -20.62
N ARG A 70 -12.45 -7.25 -21.90
CA ARG A 70 -11.67 -6.41 -22.81
C ARG A 70 -11.69 -4.94 -22.38
N ALA A 71 -12.86 -4.43 -21.96
CA ALA A 71 -12.97 -3.06 -21.46
C ALA A 71 -12.10 -2.83 -20.22
N PHE A 72 -12.02 -3.80 -19.28
CA PHE A 72 -11.09 -3.72 -18.15
C PHE A 72 -9.62 -3.75 -18.57
N GLN A 73 -9.24 -4.60 -19.54
CA GLN A 73 -7.87 -4.67 -20.06
C GLN A 73 -7.40 -3.35 -20.69
N HIS A 74 -8.32 -2.62 -21.33
CA HIS A 74 -8.07 -1.30 -21.93
C HIS A 74 -8.36 -0.13 -20.98
N GLN A 75 -8.64 -0.39 -19.70
CA GLN A 75 -9.01 0.61 -18.70
C GLN A 75 -10.20 1.51 -19.14
N ALA A 76 -11.09 0.96 -19.95
CA ALA A 76 -12.21 1.64 -20.58
C ALA A 76 -13.58 1.08 -20.15
N TYR A 77 -13.65 0.48 -18.93
CA TYR A 77 -14.93 0.01 -18.42
C TYR A 77 -15.77 1.20 -17.93
N PRO A 78 -16.92 1.51 -18.59
CA PRO A 78 -17.64 2.77 -18.38
C PRO A 78 -18.31 2.87 -17.00
N GLU A 79 -18.63 1.73 -16.37
CA GLU A 79 -19.30 1.68 -15.08
C GLU A 79 -18.32 1.54 -13.89
N LEU A 80 -17.03 1.82 -14.11
CA LEU A 80 -16.02 1.88 -13.07
C LEU A 80 -15.82 3.32 -12.60
N LEU A 81 -16.29 3.59 -11.41
CA LEU A 81 -16.11 4.88 -10.74
C LEU A 81 -14.97 4.77 -9.72
N ARG A 82 -14.16 5.81 -9.65
CA ARG A 82 -13.03 5.86 -8.72
C ARG A 82 -13.09 7.15 -7.91
N LEU A 83 -12.86 7.02 -6.61
CA LEU A 83 -12.70 8.12 -5.69
C LEU A 83 -11.39 7.94 -4.94
N ALA A 84 -10.54 8.96 -4.98
CA ALA A 84 -9.26 9.00 -4.29
C ALA A 84 -9.00 10.43 -3.80
N PRO A 85 -8.13 10.64 -2.80
CA PRO A 85 -7.79 12.00 -2.36
C PRO A 85 -7.01 12.75 -3.46
N GLU A 86 -7.55 13.87 -3.93
CA GLU A 86 -6.97 14.67 -5.01
C GLU A 86 -6.13 15.87 -4.50
N SER A 87 -6.33 16.27 -3.25
CA SER A 87 -5.72 17.46 -2.67
C SER A 87 -4.37 17.19 -1.99
N LYS A 88 -3.56 18.25 -1.81
CA LYS A 88 -2.33 18.19 -1.00
C LYS A 88 -2.60 17.76 0.45
N SER A 89 -3.81 17.98 0.97
CA SER A 89 -4.25 17.54 2.29
C SER A 89 -4.54 16.04 2.37
N ARG A 90 -4.65 15.34 1.24
CA ARG A 90 -4.99 13.92 1.13
C ARG A 90 -6.28 13.56 1.88
N ILE A 91 -7.27 14.45 1.87
CA ILE A 91 -8.59 14.25 2.48
C ILE A 91 -9.63 14.16 1.37
N ILE A 92 -10.48 13.14 1.42
CA ILE A 92 -11.67 13.04 0.58
C ILE A 92 -12.78 13.84 1.26
N THR A 93 -13.22 14.92 0.62
CA THR A 93 -14.22 15.81 1.17
C THR A 93 -15.64 15.27 1.03
N ILE A 94 -16.59 15.86 1.76
CA ILE A 94 -18.01 15.51 1.64
C ILE A 94 -18.56 15.81 0.24
N GLU A 95 -18.07 16.86 -0.41
CA GLU A 95 -18.48 17.24 -1.77
C GLU A 95 -18.07 16.16 -2.76
N ALA A 96 -16.80 15.72 -2.74
CA ALA A 96 -16.30 14.65 -3.58
C ALA A 96 -17.08 13.33 -3.35
N MET A 97 -17.42 13.04 -2.09
CA MET A 97 -18.22 11.86 -1.74
C MET A 97 -19.65 11.97 -2.28
N ARG A 98 -20.27 13.14 -2.21
CA ARG A 98 -21.63 13.37 -2.76
C ARG A 98 -21.66 13.25 -4.29
N GLU A 99 -20.64 13.76 -4.98
CA GLU A 99 -20.52 13.60 -6.44
C GLU A 99 -20.36 12.13 -6.82
N PHE A 100 -19.52 11.40 -6.09
CA PHE A 100 -19.35 9.96 -6.26
C PHE A 100 -20.67 9.22 -6.05
N ASP A 101 -21.40 9.54 -5.00
CA ASP A 101 -22.71 8.95 -4.69
C ASP A 101 -23.76 9.26 -5.78
N GLN A 102 -23.78 10.46 -6.29
CA GLN A 102 -24.65 10.83 -7.43
C GLN A 102 -24.33 9.99 -8.66
N GLN A 103 -23.06 9.80 -8.99
CA GLN A 103 -22.64 8.97 -10.12
C GLN A 103 -22.99 7.48 -9.91
N LEU A 104 -22.90 6.98 -8.68
CA LEU A 104 -23.35 5.62 -8.33
C LEU A 104 -24.84 5.44 -8.57
N ASN A 105 -25.66 6.44 -8.30
CA ASN A 105 -27.10 6.41 -8.46
C ASN A 105 -27.59 6.59 -9.91
N LEU A 106 -26.71 6.99 -10.86
CA LEU A 106 -27.08 6.98 -12.27
C LEU A 106 -27.31 5.53 -12.75
N SER A 107 -28.28 5.35 -13.66
CA SER A 107 -28.58 4.03 -14.19
C SER A 107 -27.42 3.44 -14.98
N ALA A 108 -26.99 2.25 -14.63
CA ALA A 108 -26.02 1.49 -15.41
C ALA A 108 -26.67 0.88 -16.67
N ALA A 109 -25.86 0.55 -17.66
CA ALA A 109 -26.34 -0.21 -18.82
C ALA A 109 -26.89 -1.59 -18.38
N PRO A 110 -27.92 -2.15 -19.08
CA PRO A 110 -28.70 -3.30 -18.61
C PRO A 110 -27.89 -4.50 -18.13
N ASP A 111 -26.75 -4.79 -18.75
CA ASP A 111 -25.91 -5.97 -18.41
C ASP A 111 -24.60 -5.59 -17.69
N HIS A 112 -24.48 -4.37 -17.22
CA HIS A 112 -23.27 -3.92 -16.55
C HIS A 112 -23.45 -3.95 -15.02
N LEU A 113 -22.38 -4.29 -14.32
CA LEU A 113 -22.24 -4.13 -12.89
C LEU A 113 -21.54 -2.78 -12.62
N LYS A 114 -22.20 -1.87 -11.92
CA LYS A 114 -21.57 -0.63 -11.52
C LYS A 114 -20.59 -0.90 -10.38
N ILE A 115 -19.39 -0.34 -10.47
CA ILE A 115 -18.32 -0.60 -9.52
C ILE A 115 -17.78 0.73 -9.01
N GLY A 116 -17.88 0.94 -7.71
CA GLY A 116 -17.28 2.07 -7.03
C GLY A 116 -16.04 1.65 -6.25
N ILE A 117 -14.88 2.22 -6.58
CA ILE A 117 -13.63 2.01 -5.86
C ILE A 117 -13.28 3.29 -5.10
N ILE A 118 -13.12 3.19 -3.78
CA ILE A 118 -12.62 4.27 -2.93
C ILE A 118 -11.22 3.89 -2.48
N SER A 119 -10.20 4.50 -3.09
CA SER A 119 -8.80 4.33 -2.70
C SER A 119 -8.48 5.18 -1.48
N GLU A 120 -7.62 4.69 -0.58
CA GLU A 120 -7.30 5.35 0.70
C GLU A 120 -8.57 5.73 1.50
N ALA A 121 -9.46 4.76 1.71
CA ALA A 121 -10.73 5.02 2.39
C ALA A 121 -10.55 5.65 3.80
N GLU A 122 -9.41 5.44 4.45
CA GLU A 122 -9.02 6.14 5.69
C GLU A 122 -8.82 7.64 5.54
N SER A 123 -8.78 8.15 4.31
CA SER A 123 -8.70 9.59 3.99
C SER A 123 -10.06 10.25 3.85
N LEU A 124 -11.16 9.51 3.98
CA LEU A 124 -12.50 10.07 4.09
C LEU A 124 -12.60 10.92 5.37
N GLY A 125 -12.95 12.20 5.23
CA GLY A 125 -13.28 13.04 6.38
C GLY A 125 -14.51 12.52 7.12
N ASP A 126 -14.69 12.86 8.40
CA ASP A 126 -15.79 12.35 9.23
C ASP A 126 -17.17 12.61 8.61
N GLU A 127 -17.37 13.78 8.00
CA GLU A 127 -18.61 14.13 7.32
C GLU A 127 -18.82 13.29 6.05
N ALA A 128 -17.75 13.01 5.28
CA ALA A 128 -17.80 12.16 4.11
C ALA A 128 -18.10 10.71 4.49
N GLN A 129 -17.49 10.20 5.58
CA GLN A 129 -17.78 8.87 6.10
C GLN A 129 -19.26 8.73 6.50
N ASN A 130 -19.80 9.72 7.22
CA ASN A 130 -21.21 9.72 7.63
C ASN A 130 -22.16 9.82 6.43
N ALA A 131 -21.85 10.64 5.43
CA ALA A 131 -22.66 10.74 4.21
C ALA A 131 -22.73 9.42 3.46
N PHE A 132 -21.63 8.65 3.44
CA PHE A 132 -21.54 7.37 2.73
C PHE A 132 -22.29 6.21 3.41
N LEU A 133 -22.61 6.32 4.71
CA LEU A 133 -23.32 5.26 5.43
C LEU A 133 -24.65 4.88 4.77
N LYS A 134 -25.39 5.86 4.26
CA LYS A 134 -26.67 5.62 3.58
C LYS A 134 -26.51 4.73 2.35
N THR A 135 -25.48 4.99 1.54
CA THR A 135 -25.17 4.21 0.34
C THR A 135 -24.68 2.80 0.68
N LEU A 136 -24.01 2.62 1.82
CA LEU A 136 -23.62 1.30 2.31
C LEU A 136 -24.80 0.49 2.85
N GLU A 137 -25.82 1.15 3.41
CA GLU A 137 -27.05 0.51 3.91
C GLU A 137 -27.98 0.09 2.76
N GLU A 138 -28.14 0.98 1.79
CA GLU A 138 -29.04 0.79 0.65
C GLU A 138 -28.29 1.07 -0.66
N PRO A 139 -27.32 0.20 -1.05
CA PRO A 139 -26.57 0.42 -2.27
C PRO A 139 -27.47 0.33 -3.50
N PRO A 140 -27.24 1.16 -4.52
CA PRO A 140 -28.00 1.11 -5.76
C PRO A 140 -27.99 -0.30 -6.36
N PRO A 141 -29.07 -0.71 -7.06
CA PRO A 141 -29.13 -2.05 -7.62
C PRO A 141 -27.98 -2.31 -8.60
N ARG A 142 -27.47 -3.54 -8.57
CA ARG A 142 -26.33 -3.97 -9.42
C ARG A 142 -25.06 -3.10 -9.22
N THR A 143 -24.82 -2.67 -8.00
CA THR A 143 -23.63 -1.93 -7.61
C THR A 143 -22.76 -2.75 -6.68
N MET A 144 -21.46 -2.66 -6.85
CA MET A 144 -20.45 -3.22 -5.96
C MET A 144 -19.49 -2.11 -5.52
N LEU A 145 -19.30 -1.99 -4.22
CA LEU A 145 -18.44 -1.00 -3.59
C LEU A 145 -17.18 -1.67 -3.04
N LEU A 146 -16.02 -1.13 -3.37
CA LEU A 146 -14.70 -1.61 -2.94
C LEU A 146 -13.98 -0.47 -2.22
N LEU A 147 -13.89 -0.57 -0.90
CA LEU A 147 -13.14 0.38 -0.07
C LEU A 147 -11.76 -0.21 0.18
N LEU A 148 -10.71 0.53 -0.15
CA LEU A 148 -9.32 0.11 -0.01
C LEU A 148 -8.68 0.89 1.14
N THR A 149 -8.07 0.21 2.09
CA THR A 149 -7.43 0.85 3.23
C THR A 149 -6.22 0.08 3.75
N VAL A 150 -5.18 0.80 4.10
CA VAL A 150 -4.03 0.29 4.85
C VAL A 150 -4.20 0.55 6.36
N ASN A 151 -5.15 1.39 6.76
CA ASN A 151 -5.43 1.69 8.16
C ASN A 151 -6.93 1.64 8.47
N PRO A 152 -7.51 0.45 8.66
CA PRO A 152 -8.94 0.29 8.89
C PRO A 152 -9.43 0.89 10.21
N ARG A 153 -8.51 1.23 11.14
CA ARG A 153 -8.88 1.85 12.44
C ARG A 153 -9.36 3.29 12.29
N LYS A 154 -8.96 3.99 11.22
CA LYS A 154 -9.42 5.35 10.91
C LYS A 154 -10.84 5.40 10.34
N LEU A 155 -11.38 4.26 9.89
CA LEU A 155 -12.74 4.17 9.42
C LEU A 155 -13.71 4.00 10.59
N LEU A 156 -14.86 4.65 10.48
CA LEU A 156 -15.94 4.49 11.46
C LEU A 156 -16.31 3.01 11.66
N PRO A 157 -16.58 2.57 12.89
CA PRO A 157 -17.03 1.21 13.16
C PRO A 157 -18.28 0.81 12.37
N THR A 158 -19.15 1.79 12.09
CA THR A 158 -20.37 1.64 11.31
C THR A 158 -20.10 1.32 9.82
N ILE A 159 -19.07 1.88 9.20
CA ILE A 159 -18.63 1.50 7.85
C ILE A 159 -18.07 0.08 7.88
N ARG A 160 -17.16 -0.20 8.83
CA ARG A 160 -16.50 -1.50 8.93
C ARG A 160 -17.47 -2.66 9.16
N SER A 161 -18.59 -2.42 9.85
CA SER A 161 -19.61 -3.44 10.12
C SER A 161 -20.51 -3.72 8.92
N ARG A 162 -20.62 -2.78 7.96
CA ARG A 162 -21.45 -2.92 6.75
C ARG A 162 -20.70 -3.46 5.54
N CYS A 163 -19.38 -3.59 5.64
CA CYS A 163 -18.54 -4.12 4.56
C CYS A 163 -18.09 -5.55 4.88
N GLN A 164 -18.10 -6.41 3.88
CA GLN A 164 -17.42 -7.70 3.97
C GLN A 164 -15.91 -7.46 3.93
N ARG A 165 -15.20 -7.85 4.99
CA ARG A 165 -13.74 -7.69 5.06
C ARG A 165 -13.02 -8.72 4.21
N LEU A 166 -12.11 -8.23 3.36
CA LEU A 166 -11.16 -9.03 2.62
C LEU A 166 -9.75 -8.65 3.08
N LEU A 167 -9.07 -9.58 3.73
CA LEU A 167 -7.74 -9.36 4.27
C LEU A 167 -6.69 -9.81 3.23
N LEU A 168 -5.95 -8.86 2.71
CA LEU A 168 -4.81 -9.06 1.82
C LEU A 168 -3.49 -8.84 2.60
N LEU A 169 -3.47 -9.34 3.83
CA LEU A 169 -2.27 -9.35 4.65
C LEU A 169 -1.39 -10.51 4.19
N GLN A 170 -0.15 -10.25 3.89
CA GLN A 170 0.80 -11.30 3.55
C GLN A 170 1.22 -12.01 4.83
N ASN A 171 0.97 -13.33 4.91
CA ASN A 171 1.48 -14.15 6.02
C ASN A 171 3.01 -14.34 5.97
N SER A 172 3.62 -13.98 4.85
CA SER A 172 5.07 -13.80 4.70
C SER A 172 5.27 -12.48 3.96
N GLN A 173 5.46 -11.40 4.69
CA GLN A 173 5.95 -10.16 4.08
C GLN A 173 7.36 -10.44 3.56
N GLU A 174 7.48 -10.60 2.24
CA GLU A 174 8.77 -10.59 1.57
C GLU A 174 9.17 -9.11 1.41
N TYR A 175 10.38 -8.81 1.79
CA TYR A 175 10.97 -7.49 1.61
C TYR A 175 12.12 -7.57 0.58
N PRO A 176 11.81 -7.80 -0.71
CA PRO A 176 12.83 -8.09 -1.72
C PRO A 176 13.87 -6.96 -1.82
N GLU A 177 13.45 -5.71 -1.73
CA GLU A 177 14.37 -4.57 -1.77
C GLU A 177 15.22 -4.48 -0.49
N ALA A 178 14.66 -4.82 0.66
CA ALA A 178 15.38 -4.87 1.92
C ALA A 178 16.41 -6.02 1.94
N GLU A 179 16.04 -7.19 1.44
CA GLU A 179 16.94 -8.32 1.31
C GLU A 179 18.08 -8.03 0.32
N LYS A 180 17.74 -7.55 -0.87
CA LYS A 180 18.71 -7.18 -1.92
C LYS A 180 19.70 -6.11 -1.47
N SER A 181 19.24 -5.14 -0.66
CA SER A 181 20.09 -4.07 -0.15
C SER A 181 20.91 -4.43 1.09
N GLY A 182 20.73 -5.62 1.66
CA GLY A 182 21.39 -6.02 2.90
C GLY A 182 20.88 -5.30 4.15
N LEU A 183 19.64 -4.77 4.11
CA LEU A 183 19.06 -4.00 5.20
C LEU A 183 19.11 -4.73 6.53
N PHE A 184 18.72 -6.01 6.57
CA PHE A 184 18.63 -6.78 7.82
C PHE A 184 19.99 -7.03 8.47
N GLU A 185 21.06 -7.15 7.67
CA GLU A 185 22.43 -7.22 8.17
C GLU A 185 22.79 -5.94 8.93
N ILE A 186 22.52 -4.78 8.33
CA ILE A 186 22.76 -3.47 8.96
C ILE A 186 21.93 -3.33 10.24
N LEU A 187 20.64 -3.65 10.21
CA LEU A 187 19.75 -3.54 11.36
C LEU A 187 20.12 -4.49 12.51
N SER A 188 20.76 -5.63 12.22
CA SER A 188 21.26 -6.55 13.25
C SER A 188 22.36 -5.95 14.13
N THR A 189 23.00 -4.86 13.68
CA THR A 189 23.99 -4.12 14.46
C THR A 189 23.36 -3.04 15.36
N VAL A 190 22.09 -2.69 15.12
CA VAL A 190 21.37 -1.61 15.82
C VAL A 190 20.61 -2.19 17.00
N ARG A 191 21.08 -1.97 18.21
CA ARG A 191 20.48 -2.42 19.48
C ARG A 191 20.90 -1.54 20.63
N SER A 192 20.20 -1.64 21.75
CA SER A 192 20.61 -0.97 23.01
C SER A 192 22.05 -1.32 23.37
N GLN A 193 22.76 -0.35 23.92
CA GLN A 193 24.16 -0.47 24.34
C GLN A 193 25.17 -0.80 23.22
N ALA A 194 24.78 -0.71 21.95
CA ALA A 194 25.72 -0.89 20.82
C ALA A 194 26.69 0.29 20.67
N GLY A 195 26.31 1.45 21.20
CA GLY A 195 27.12 2.67 21.24
C GLY A 195 27.08 3.51 19.96
N VAL A 196 27.59 4.75 20.08
CA VAL A 196 27.56 5.78 19.02
C VAL A 196 28.16 5.31 17.71
N LYS A 197 29.26 4.56 17.76
CA LYS A 197 29.95 4.09 16.53
C LYS A 197 29.03 3.19 15.70
N ALA A 198 28.36 2.21 16.34
CA ALA A 198 27.43 1.31 15.65
C ALA A 198 26.27 2.09 15.03
N ALA A 199 25.71 3.09 15.73
CA ALA A 199 24.66 3.93 15.21
C ALA A 199 25.10 4.73 13.95
N LEU A 200 26.28 5.32 13.97
CA LEU A 200 26.80 6.11 12.84
C LEU A 200 27.16 5.24 11.65
N ASP A 201 27.76 4.06 11.88
CA ASP A 201 28.08 3.10 10.81
C ASP A 201 26.79 2.58 10.14
N ALA A 202 25.77 2.24 10.93
CA ALA A 202 24.46 1.83 10.46
C ALA A 202 23.78 2.98 9.70
N SER A 203 23.79 4.21 10.24
CA SER A 203 23.23 5.40 9.58
C SER A 203 23.87 5.64 8.23
N SER A 204 25.21 5.61 8.14
CA SER A 204 25.94 5.77 6.87
C SER A 204 25.56 4.70 5.84
N SER A 205 25.39 3.46 6.27
CA SER A 205 25.00 2.36 5.39
C SER A 205 23.56 2.50 4.90
N LEU A 206 22.62 2.87 5.77
CA LEU A 206 21.23 3.12 5.40
C LEU A 206 21.09 4.34 4.46
N GLN A 207 21.86 5.40 4.68
CA GLN A 207 21.89 6.56 3.76
C GLN A 207 22.36 6.19 2.36
N LYS A 208 23.30 5.22 2.24
CA LYS A 208 23.71 4.70 0.91
C LYS A 208 22.57 3.94 0.23
N ILE A 209 21.81 3.14 1.00
CA ILE A 209 20.62 2.44 0.47
C ILE A 209 19.61 3.48 -0.05
N LEU A 210 19.25 4.48 0.76
CA LEU A 210 18.30 5.53 0.38
C LEU A 210 18.75 6.32 -0.85
N LYS A 211 20.05 6.62 -0.95
CA LYS A 211 20.62 7.25 -2.15
C LYS A 211 20.53 6.34 -3.38
N GLY A 212 20.75 5.04 -3.23
CA GLY A 212 20.56 4.04 -4.28
C GLY A 212 19.12 4.01 -4.80
N LEU A 213 18.15 4.00 -3.89
CA LEU A 213 16.72 4.05 -4.26
C LEU A 213 16.34 5.33 -5.02
N ARG A 214 16.96 6.46 -4.70
CA ARG A 214 16.74 7.69 -5.46
C ARG A 214 17.25 7.57 -6.89
N GLY A 215 18.41 6.94 -7.10
CA GLY A 215 18.92 6.62 -8.43
C GLY A 215 18.02 5.64 -9.19
N GLU A 216 17.46 4.64 -8.51
CA GLU A 216 16.49 3.72 -9.11
C GLU A 216 15.20 4.44 -9.53
N ALA A 217 14.70 5.36 -8.71
CA ALA A 217 13.55 6.19 -9.04
C ALA A 217 13.80 7.08 -10.27
N GLU A 218 14.97 7.68 -10.35
CA GLU A 218 15.39 8.48 -11.52
C GLU A 218 15.46 7.64 -12.80
N ALA A 219 16.06 6.45 -12.73
CA ALA A 219 16.14 5.52 -13.85
C ALA A 219 14.74 5.05 -14.27
N PHE A 220 13.89 4.66 -13.32
CA PHE A 220 12.52 4.24 -13.59
C PHE A 220 11.71 5.32 -14.31
N VAL A 221 11.81 6.57 -13.86
CA VAL A 221 11.10 7.68 -14.49
C VAL A 221 11.69 7.97 -15.86
N ALA A 222 13.01 7.89 -16.06
CA ALA A 222 13.64 8.09 -17.36
C ALA A 222 13.19 7.04 -18.39
N ASP A 223 13.12 5.78 -18.01
CA ASP A 223 12.68 4.67 -18.88
C ASP A 223 11.19 4.75 -19.25
N ASN A 224 10.38 5.34 -18.38
CA ASN A 224 8.93 5.49 -18.58
C ASN A 224 8.53 6.90 -19.02
N TRP A 225 9.50 7.74 -19.40
CA TRP A 225 9.26 9.11 -19.87
C TRP A 225 9.06 9.13 -21.37
N ASP A 226 7.96 9.75 -21.82
CA ASP A 226 7.71 9.89 -23.27
C ASP A 226 8.57 11.01 -23.86
N ALA A 227 9.62 10.62 -24.59
CA ALA A 227 10.57 11.54 -25.24
C ALA A 227 9.88 12.53 -26.22
N ARG A 228 8.69 12.23 -26.70
CA ARG A 228 7.92 13.14 -27.58
C ARG A 228 7.54 14.44 -26.88
N TRP A 229 7.43 14.44 -25.56
CA TRP A 229 7.16 15.66 -24.80
C TRP A 229 8.34 16.61 -24.79
N GLU A 230 9.56 16.07 -24.69
CA GLU A 230 10.79 16.87 -24.74
C GLU A 230 10.97 17.50 -26.12
N THR A 231 10.75 16.72 -27.18
CA THR A 231 10.80 17.23 -28.57
C THR A 231 9.75 18.32 -28.84
N SER A 232 8.56 18.19 -28.26
CA SER A 232 7.48 19.19 -28.40
C SER A 232 7.76 20.49 -27.64
N ALA A 233 8.66 20.45 -26.67
CA ALA A 233 9.05 21.62 -25.84
C ALA A 233 10.27 22.35 -26.37
N GLU A 234 10.95 21.82 -27.41
CA GLU A 234 12.13 22.47 -28.01
C GLU A 234 11.79 23.88 -28.48
N GLY A 235 12.57 24.85 -28.00
CA GLY A 235 12.36 26.28 -28.29
C GLY A 235 11.38 27.01 -27.38
N ASN A 236 10.66 26.33 -26.46
CA ASN A 236 9.75 26.96 -25.52
C ASN A 236 10.25 26.79 -24.05
N ARG A 237 10.99 27.78 -23.56
CA ARG A 237 11.61 27.77 -22.22
C ARG A 237 10.61 27.56 -21.07
N SER A 238 9.38 28.04 -21.21
CA SER A 238 8.33 27.85 -20.19
C SER A 238 7.86 26.39 -20.15
N LEU A 239 7.66 25.78 -21.31
CA LEU A 239 7.22 24.41 -21.42
C LEU A 239 8.30 23.42 -20.97
N THR A 240 9.55 23.67 -21.32
CA THR A 240 10.72 22.88 -20.86
C THR A 240 10.78 22.86 -19.33
N LYS A 241 10.64 24.03 -18.68
CA LYS A 241 10.64 24.13 -17.22
C LYS A 241 9.47 23.35 -16.59
N GLN A 242 8.27 23.42 -17.17
CA GLN A 242 7.12 22.66 -16.69
C GLN A 242 7.35 21.15 -16.79
N LEU A 243 7.99 20.66 -17.86
CA LEU A 243 8.32 19.24 -18.01
C LEU A 243 9.39 18.79 -17.00
N GLU A 244 10.40 19.62 -16.74
CA GLU A 244 11.39 19.35 -15.70
C GLU A 244 10.75 19.27 -14.31
N ASP A 245 9.85 20.20 -13.99
CA ASP A 245 9.11 20.20 -12.73
C ASP A 245 8.21 18.94 -12.61
N MET A 246 7.54 18.54 -13.69
CA MET A 246 6.74 17.31 -13.72
C MET A 246 7.60 16.06 -13.55
N LYS A 247 8.78 16.01 -14.18
CA LYS A 247 9.72 14.89 -14.05
C LYS A 247 10.24 14.80 -12.62
N ALA A 248 10.59 15.91 -12.01
CA ALA A 248 11.03 15.96 -10.61
C ALA A 248 9.94 15.47 -9.63
N VAL A 249 8.68 15.86 -9.84
CA VAL A 249 7.54 15.39 -9.04
C VAL A 249 7.35 13.88 -9.16
N ARG A 250 7.49 13.31 -10.37
CA ARG A 250 7.40 11.86 -10.59
C ARG A 250 8.54 11.10 -9.93
N ILE A 251 9.77 11.61 -10.03
CA ILE A 251 10.95 11.02 -9.37
C ILE A 251 10.73 11.01 -7.85
N GLU A 252 10.29 12.12 -7.28
CA GLU A 252 10.03 12.19 -5.84
C GLU A 252 8.92 11.24 -5.40
N ALA A 253 7.84 11.12 -6.16
CA ALA A 253 6.75 10.18 -5.86
C ALA A 253 7.24 8.71 -5.87
N GLU A 254 8.07 8.34 -6.87
CA GLU A 254 8.63 7.00 -6.96
C GLU A 254 9.66 6.74 -5.85
N TYR A 255 10.52 7.71 -5.55
CA TYR A 255 11.43 7.62 -4.40
C TYR A 255 10.68 7.40 -3.08
N VAL A 256 9.63 8.18 -2.83
CA VAL A 256 8.80 8.03 -1.62
C VAL A 256 8.18 6.63 -1.56
N ARG A 257 7.76 6.07 -2.68
CA ARG A 257 7.22 4.71 -2.77
C ARG A 257 8.27 3.65 -2.39
N LEU A 258 9.47 3.72 -2.97
CA LEU A 258 10.56 2.79 -2.69
C LEU A 258 11.04 2.92 -1.23
N ARG A 259 11.22 4.15 -0.76
CA ARG A 259 11.58 4.42 0.64
C ARG A 259 10.59 3.85 1.63
N ALA A 260 9.29 3.96 1.34
CA ALA A 260 8.24 3.42 2.21
C ALA A 260 8.40 1.90 2.42
N GLN A 261 8.86 1.15 1.42
CA GLN A 261 9.12 -0.28 1.54
C GLN A 261 10.27 -0.57 2.53
N ILE A 262 11.36 0.21 2.46
CA ILE A 262 12.48 0.10 3.40
C ILE A 262 12.04 0.44 4.83
N VAL A 263 11.28 1.52 5.01
CA VAL A 263 10.77 1.92 6.34
C VAL A 263 9.85 0.84 6.91
N THR A 264 8.98 0.25 6.10
CA THR A 264 8.12 -0.87 6.52
C THR A 264 8.94 -2.09 6.92
N ALA A 265 10.01 -2.40 6.19
CA ALA A 265 10.92 -3.49 6.54
C ALA A 265 11.67 -3.21 7.85
N MET A 266 12.08 -1.96 8.11
CA MET A 266 12.66 -1.55 9.39
C MET A 266 11.67 -1.74 10.55
N GLN A 267 10.43 -1.29 10.38
CA GLN A 267 9.38 -1.47 11.38
C GLN A 267 9.13 -2.96 11.69
N ALA A 268 9.03 -3.78 10.65
CA ALA A 268 8.85 -5.22 10.79
C ALA A 268 10.03 -5.89 11.50
N TRP A 269 11.26 -5.45 11.24
CA TRP A 269 12.45 -5.93 11.92
C TRP A 269 12.38 -5.69 13.44
N PHE A 270 12.13 -4.45 13.86
CA PHE A 270 12.08 -4.13 15.29
C PHE A 270 10.87 -4.74 16.00
N GLN A 271 9.73 -4.89 15.31
CA GLN A 271 8.60 -5.67 15.81
C GLN A 271 8.96 -7.15 16.00
N ALA A 272 9.73 -7.73 15.09
CA ALA A 272 10.21 -9.11 15.22
C ALA A 272 11.17 -9.27 16.41
N VAL A 273 12.07 -8.29 16.62
CA VAL A 273 12.95 -8.25 17.82
C VAL A 273 12.12 -8.15 19.10
N LEU A 274 11.06 -7.33 19.13
CA LEU A 274 10.16 -7.20 20.28
C LEU A 274 9.40 -8.51 20.56
N LEU A 275 8.87 -9.15 19.53
CA LEU A 275 8.20 -10.45 19.66
C LEU A 275 9.16 -11.52 20.19
N GLN A 276 10.40 -11.54 19.70
CA GLN A 276 11.43 -12.44 20.17
C GLN A 276 11.78 -12.19 21.65
N ALA A 277 11.96 -10.93 22.04
CA ALA A 277 12.25 -10.54 23.43
C ALA A 277 11.10 -10.92 24.38
N SER A 278 9.85 -10.86 23.92
CA SER A 278 8.67 -11.26 24.68
C SER A 278 8.42 -12.77 24.74
N GLY A 279 9.24 -13.58 24.09
CA GLY A 279 9.09 -15.06 24.01
C GLY A 279 7.93 -15.52 23.12
N ALA A 280 7.40 -14.63 22.25
CA ALA A 280 6.36 -15.00 21.33
C ALA A 280 6.87 -15.87 20.17
N SER A 281 5.99 -16.71 19.62
CA SER A 281 6.34 -17.58 18.50
C SER A 281 6.50 -16.77 17.20
N LEU A 282 7.63 -16.94 16.52
CA LEU A 282 8.01 -16.22 15.30
C LEU A 282 7.65 -17.01 14.01
N ASN A 283 6.50 -17.66 13.98
CA ASN A 283 6.12 -18.62 12.91
C ASN A 283 5.94 -17.99 11.51
N TYR A 284 6.03 -16.67 11.36
CA TYR A 284 5.68 -15.95 10.12
C TYR A 284 6.71 -14.88 9.71
N LEU A 285 7.97 -15.07 10.07
CA LEU A 285 9.02 -14.14 9.67
C LEU A 285 9.51 -14.42 8.25
N PRO A 286 9.83 -13.36 7.46
CA PRO A 286 10.53 -13.52 6.20
C PRO A 286 11.81 -14.33 6.36
N ALA A 287 12.10 -15.21 5.39
CA ALA A 287 13.28 -16.07 5.44
C ALA A 287 14.59 -15.25 5.62
N GLY A 288 14.69 -14.11 4.94
CA GLY A 288 15.85 -13.21 5.02
C GLY A 288 16.07 -12.55 6.39
N MET A 289 15.04 -12.45 7.24
CA MET A 289 15.18 -11.92 8.61
C MET A 289 15.69 -12.99 9.61
N ASN A 290 15.29 -14.25 9.42
CA ASN A 290 15.46 -15.29 10.43
C ASN A 290 16.90 -15.49 10.85
N GLN A 291 17.85 -15.49 9.91
CA GLN A 291 19.27 -15.70 10.23
C GLN A 291 19.82 -14.61 11.15
N TYR A 292 19.50 -13.36 10.86
CA TYR A 292 19.98 -12.21 11.65
C TYR A 292 19.27 -12.12 13.00
N LEU A 293 18.00 -12.47 13.10
CA LEU A 293 17.27 -12.52 14.37
C LEU A 293 17.82 -13.60 15.31
N GLN A 294 18.25 -14.75 14.76
CA GLN A 294 18.94 -15.78 15.58
C GLN A 294 20.27 -15.25 16.15
N GLU A 295 20.98 -14.44 15.38
CA GLU A 295 22.20 -13.78 15.87
C GLU A 295 21.92 -12.78 16.98
N MET A 296 20.78 -12.08 16.91
CA MET A 296 20.35 -11.10 17.93
C MET A 296 20.04 -11.74 19.28
N GLN A 297 19.67 -13.04 19.34
CA GLN A 297 19.43 -13.75 20.60
C GLN A 297 20.62 -13.72 21.56
N LYS A 298 21.84 -13.62 21.02
CA LYS A 298 23.08 -13.57 21.82
C LYS A 298 23.17 -12.33 22.74
N TYR A 299 22.39 -11.28 22.43
CA TYR A 299 22.48 -9.98 23.09
C TYR A 299 21.47 -9.78 24.21
N ASN A 300 20.57 -10.75 24.46
CA ASN A 300 19.57 -10.73 25.54
C ASN A 300 18.82 -9.38 25.67
N ILE A 301 18.28 -8.88 24.53
CA ILE A 301 17.58 -7.59 24.47
C ILE A 301 16.33 -7.67 25.35
N SER A 302 16.13 -6.68 26.23
CA SER A 302 14.93 -6.61 27.05
C SER A 302 13.70 -6.22 26.23
N VAL A 303 12.51 -6.59 26.71
CA VAL A 303 11.22 -6.16 26.09
C VAL A 303 11.13 -4.64 26.06
N GLU A 304 11.60 -3.96 27.12
CA GLU A 304 11.58 -2.49 27.21
C GLU A 304 12.49 -1.84 26.17
N ASP A 305 13.66 -2.44 25.89
CA ASP A 305 14.58 -1.92 24.88
C ASP A 305 14.04 -2.14 23.46
N ALA A 306 13.45 -3.30 23.21
CA ALA A 306 12.84 -3.61 21.94
C ALA A 306 11.61 -2.73 21.65
N ASP A 307 10.75 -2.48 22.66
CA ASP A 307 9.60 -1.58 22.55
C ASP A 307 10.05 -0.13 22.30
N PHE A 308 11.09 0.30 23.01
CA PHE A 308 11.68 1.63 22.77
C PHE A 308 12.19 1.77 21.33
N ALA A 309 12.89 0.77 20.80
CA ALA A 309 13.38 0.79 19.43
C ALA A 309 12.22 0.85 18.42
N CYS A 310 11.13 0.10 18.62
CA CYS A 310 9.93 0.18 17.82
C CYS A 310 9.38 1.62 17.77
N ARG A 311 9.25 2.28 18.93
CA ARG A 311 8.76 3.66 19.00
C ARG A 311 9.66 4.63 18.25
N GLN A 312 10.99 4.49 18.39
CA GLN A 312 11.93 5.37 17.67
C GLN A 312 11.80 5.23 16.14
N ILE A 313 11.55 4.02 15.63
CA ILE A 313 11.31 3.81 14.19
C ILE A 313 9.94 4.35 13.76
N GLU A 314 8.92 4.27 14.60
CA GLU A 314 7.61 4.89 14.32
C GLU A 314 7.72 6.43 14.29
N ASP A 315 8.49 7.02 15.21
CA ASP A 315 8.78 8.45 15.22
C ASP A 315 9.55 8.88 13.98
N TYR A 316 10.58 8.10 13.56
CA TYR A 316 11.27 8.32 12.29
C TYR A 316 10.31 8.29 11.10
N ALA A 317 9.47 7.27 11.00
CA ALA A 317 8.47 7.15 9.93
C ALA A 317 7.48 8.34 9.92
N SER A 318 7.18 8.91 11.09
CA SER A 318 6.32 10.09 11.24
C SER A 318 7.05 11.36 10.82
N CYS A 319 8.33 11.52 11.16
CA CYS A 319 9.16 12.63 10.72
C CYS A 319 9.28 12.73 9.20
N LEU A 320 9.28 11.60 8.49
CA LEU A 320 9.30 11.57 7.01
C LEU A 320 8.05 12.17 6.36
N LYS A 321 6.95 12.30 7.09
CA LYS A 321 5.71 12.98 6.63
C LYS A 321 5.73 14.47 6.92
N ALA A 322 6.59 14.90 7.86
CA ALA A 322 6.86 16.30 8.16
C ALA A 322 8.08 16.75 7.34
N ASN A 323 8.24 18.03 7.11
CA ASN A 323 9.34 18.57 6.32
C ASN A 323 10.67 18.60 7.12
N VAL A 324 11.12 17.42 7.58
CA VAL A 324 12.34 17.20 8.37
C VAL A 324 13.41 16.59 7.46
N ASP A 325 14.68 16.98 7.69
CA ASP A 325 15.79 16.35 6.97
C ASP A 325 15.86 14.85 7.28
N GLU A 326 15.76 14.04 6.24
CA GLU A 326 15.68 12.58 6.32
C GLU A 326 16.92 11.95 6.96
N ASN A 327 18.11 12.44 6.60
CA ASN A 327 19.38 11.92 7.09
C ASN A 327 19.56 12.23 8.59
N LEU A 328 19.16 13.43 8.98
CA LEU A 328 19.20 13.85 10.40
C LEU A 328 18.22 13.03 11.22
N ALA A 329 16.98 12.87 10.76
CA ALA A 329 15.97 12.07 11.44
C ALA A 329 16.41 10.61 11.61
N LEU A 330 16.96 9.99 10.55
CA LEU A 330 17.49 8.64 10.59
C LEU A 330 18.63 8.50 11.59
N THR A 331 19.63 9.39 11.52
CA THR A 331 20.80 9.35 12.40
C THR A 331 20.38 9.51 13.85
N THR A 332 19.48 10.45 14.15
CA THR A 332 18.95 10.67 15.51
C THR A 332 18.24 9.44 16.04
N CYS A 333 17.37 8.83 15.23
CA CYS A 333 16.66 7.60 15.58
C CYS A 333 17.63 6.48 16.00
N LEU A 334 18.66 6.21 15.17
CA LEU A 334 19.62 5.14 15.42
C LEU A 334 20.50 5.42 16.63
N LEU A 335 20.89 6.68 16.83
CA LEU A 335 21.63 7.10 18.04
C LEU A 335 20.82 6.84 19.30
N LEU A 336 19.55 7.24 19.32
CA LEU A 336 18.68 7.03 20.48
C LEU A 336 18.53 5.53 20.83
N ILE A 337 18.41 4.67 19.80
CA ILE A 337 18.33 3.21 20.02
C ILE A 337 19.64 2.67 20.58
N CYS A 338 20.78 3.04 19.99
CA CYS A 338 22.08 2.46 20.34
C CYS A 338 22.69 3.01 21.64
N GLU A 339 22.29 4.20 22.10
CA GLU A 339 22.76 4.81 23.35
C GLU A 339 21.85 4.52 24.55
N LYS A 340 20.69 3.89 24.33
CA LYS A 340 19.82 3.51 25.45
C LYS A 340 20.57 2.59 26.43
N ARG A 341 20.65 3.04 27.67
CA ARG A 341 21.32 2.34 28.79
C ARG A 341 20.36 1.42 29.53
#